data_b392c1c014bdd3cced6bc61baa32394b
#
_entry.id   b392c1c014bdd3cced6bc61baa32394b
#
_cell.length_a   1.000
_cell.length_b   1.000
_cell.length_c   1.000
_cell.angle_alpha   90.00
_cell.angle_beta   90.00
_cell.angle_gamma   90.00
#
_symmetry.space_group_name_H-M   'P 1'
#
loop_
_entity.id
_entity.type
_entity.pdbx_description
1 polymer ?
#
loop_
_entity_poly.entity_id
_entity_poly.type
_entity_poly.pdbx_seq_one_letter_code
_entity_poly.pdbx_strand_id
1 'polypeptide(L)'
;MRSVLEEISKLRKERAATIDKSNSNRYRLLLSEADGSKTAYYFSSPIYHTKTEKLVYPEFKEDRNGAFYEGTHCSIVIGKDVHLSNENGSCTISLPSLITNVSSEKIQWGNTTILPTLCGLAFQAKADNGFSFDLKMQSSSLPIRANSKCFCLMQEKFRPFVTVSCIGTLNEDGSVVAPCTLNYQKLQSDVYHITVSPEENYGKNVFFEINLYENKLLQDTTVSGNDIYSNNAFGTAAFLGETSLFGEEWLYVRPDLGKMPELRVAKIESAVLHMPHFSKTSLPLRAYGITTRFCSFGTSWSNKIPSSPEYAETVAQESYADILLTPFFADEDTGFLKVTNGWILKPARKGNSFAALSTADSSYAPQILEVKFT
;
A
#
# COMPACT_ATOMS: atom_id res chain seq x y z
N MET A 1 -6.39 8.79 2.40
CA MET A 1 -6.25 8.94 0.92
C MET A 1 -6.81 10.27 0.40
N ARG A 2 -8.06 10.66 0.69
CA ARG A 2 -8.61 11.98 0.27
C ARG A 2 -7.69 13.16 0.61
N SER A 3 -7.13 13.21 1.81
CA SER A 3 -6.29 14.33 2.25
C SER A 3 -5.06 14.58 1.36
N VAL A 4 -4.36 13.54 0.89
CA VAL A 4 -3.17 13.71 0.02
C VAL A 4 -3.56 14.16 -1.37
N LEU A 5 -4.62 13.60 -1.95
CA LEU A 5 -5.11 14.00 -3.26
C LEU A 5 -5.66 15.42 -3.24
N GLU A 6 -6.31 15.80 -2.15
CA GLU A 6 -6.78 17.18 -1.92
C GLU A 6 -5.59 18.14 -1.78
N GLU A 7 -4.53 17.74 -1.10
CA GLU A 7 -3.32 18.55 -0.97
C GLU A 7 -2.59 18.73 -2.30
N ILE A 8 -2.44 17.67 -3.10
CA ILE A 8 -1.92 17.78 -4.48
C ILE A 8 -2.77 18.76 -5.30
N SER A 9 -4.10 18.67 -5.20
CA SER A 9 -5.01 19.56 -5.91
C SER A 9 -4.90 21.02 -5.44
N LYS A 10 -4.66 21.23 -4.14
CA LYS A 10 -4.44 22.55 -3.54
C LYS A 10 -3.11 23.15 -3.98
N LEU A 11 -2.01 22.40 -3.83
CA LEU A 11 -0.66 22.81 -4.24
C LEU A 11 -0.62 23.18 -5.72
N ARG A 12 -1.33 22.43 -6.57
CA ARG A 12 -1.45 22.71 -8.00
C ARG A 12 -2.11 24.06 -8.25
N LYS A 13 -3.14 24.42 -7.48
CA LYS A 13 -3.80 25.75 -7.59
C LYS A 13 -2.93 26.87 -7.05
N GLU A 14 -2.32 26.68 -5.90
CA GLU A 14 -1.49 27.67 -5.22
C GLU A 14 -0.22 28.03 -6.01
N ARG A 15 0.40 27.04 -6.66
CA ARG A 15 1.62 27.22 -7.46
C ARG A 15 1.34 27.54 -8.93
N ALA A 16 0.08 27.68 -9.34
CA ALA A 16 -0.34 27.82 -10.73
C ALA A 16 0.25 26.73 -11.67
N ALA A 17 0.49 25.54 -11.12
CA ALA A 17 1.11 24.45 -11.83
C ALA A 17 0.14 23.80 -12.83
N THR A 18 0.65 23.47 -14.02
CA THR A 18 -0.11 22.81 -15.08
C THR A 18 0.28 21.34 -15.20
N ILE A 19 -0.70 20.48 -15.53
CA ILE A 19 -0.41 19.06 -15.77
C ILE A 19 0.29 18.91 -17.12
N ASP A 20 1.46 18.31 -17.14
CA ASP A 20 2.09 17.82 -18.36
C ASP A 20 1.42 16.51 -18.78
N LYS A 21 0.42 16.63 -19.67
CA LYS A 21 -0.43 15.50 -20.10
C LYS A 21 0.34 14.45 -20.89
N SER A 22 1.35 14.85 -21.64
CA SER A 22 2.15 13.95 -22.49
C SER A 22 3.04 13.03 -21.65
N ASN A 23 3.46 13.50 -20.48
CA ASN A 23 4.35 12.78 -19.57
C ASN A 23 3.66 12.27 -18.30
N SER A 24 2.35 12.51 -18.15
CA SER A 24 1.54 11.92 -17.06
C SER A 24 0.91 10.61 -17.49
N ASN A 25 0.79 9.67 -16.55
CA ASN A 25 0.11 8.39 -16.72
C ASN A 25 -0.58 7.98 -15.42
N ARG A 26 -1.29 6.85 -15.39
CA ARG A 26 -2.08 6.44 -14.21
C ARG A 26 -1.27 6.26 -12.91
N TYR A 27 0.05 6.12 -12.99
CA TYR A 27 0.96 6.01 -11.84
C TYR A 27 1.84 7.23 -11.63
N ARG A 28 1.78 8.20 -12.53
CA ARG A 28 2.60 9.40 -12.49
C ARG A 28 1.81 10.62 -12.89
N LEU A 29 1.83 11.63 -12.05
CA LEU A 29 1.37 12.99 -12.35
C LEU A 29 2.59 13.90 -12.44
N LEU A 30 2.82 14.49 -13.61
CA LEU A 30 3.89 15.48 -13.81
C LEU A 30 3.28 16.87 -13.88
N LEU A 31 3.75 17.76 -13.03
CA LEU A 31 3.36 19.17 -13.00
C LEU A 31 4.51 20.03 -13.52
N SER A 32 4.20 21.05 -14.33
CA SER A 32 5.12 22.12 -14.71
C SER A 32 4.75 23.38 -13.94
N GLU A 33 5.70 23.97 -13.23
CA GLU A 33 5.54 25.16 -12.42
C GLU A 33 5.91 26.43 -13.23
N ALA A 34 5.46 27.61 -12.78
CA ALA A 34 5.65 28.87 -13.48
C ALA A 34 7.13 29.31 -13.57
N ASP A 35 7.97 28.86 -12.63
CA ASP A 35 9.41 29.11 -12.57
C ASP A 35 10.24 28.20 -13.48
N GLY A 36 9.58 27.28 -14.21
CA GLY A 36 10.23 26.29 -15.07
C GLY A 36 10.62 25.00 -14.37
N SER A 37 10.48 24.92 -13.05
CA SER A 37 10.67 23.66 -12.31
C SER A 37 9.52 22.69 -12.59
N LYS A 38 9.76 21.40 -12.31
CA LYS A 38 8.77 20.33 -12.43
C LYS A 38 8.66 19.57 -11.13
N THR A 39 7.43 19.12 -10.84
CA THR A 39 7.19 18.20 -9.72
C THR A 39 6.52 16.95 -10.27
N ALA A 40 7.16 15.80 -10.08
CA ALA A 40 6.58 14.49 -10.39
C ALA A 40 6.08 13.82 -9.12
N TYR A 41 4.84 13.37 -9.16
CA TYR A 41 4.23 12.49 -8.14
C TYR A 41 4.15 11.07 -8.73
N TYR A 42 4.83 10.13 -8.09
CA TYR A 42 4.80 8.72 -8.45
C TYR A 42 3.98 7.97 -7.40
N PHE A 43 2.95 7.27 -7.86
CA PHE A 43 1.99 6.58 -7.00
C PHE A 43 2.21 5.08 -7.01
N SER A 44 2.16 4.45 -5.85
CA SER A 44 2.20 2.99 -5.76
C SER A 44 0.95 2.31 -6.32
N SER A 45 -0.16 3.06 -6.48
CA SER A 45 -1.41 2.60 -7.09
C SER A 45 -1.90 3.55 -8.19
N PRO A 46 -2.75 3.12 -9.14
CA PRO A 46 -3.16 3.93 -10.28
C PRO A 46 -4.21 4.97 -9.89
N ILE A 47 -3.81 6.21 -9.64
CA ILE A 47 -4.70 7.27 -9.15
C ILE A 47 -5.00 8.38 -10.18
N TYR A 48 -4.38 8.36 -11.35
CA TYR A 48 -4.64 9.35 -12.38
C TYR A 48 -5.30 8.73 -13.60
N HIS A 49 -6.46 9.26 -13.98
CA HIS A 49 -7.19 8.80 -15.15
C HIS A 49 -6.82 9.65 -16.36
N THR A 50 -6.00 9.11 -17.26
CA THR A 50 -5.43 9.83 -18.41
C THR A 50 -6.47 10.38 -19.39
N LYS A 51 -7.59 9.69 -19.61
CA LYS A 51 -8.66 10.15 -20.53
C LYS A 51 -9.46 11.31 -19.98
N THR A 52 -9.75 11.32 -18.68
CA THR A 52 -10.52 12.39 -18.02
C THR A 52 -9.64 13.47 -17.42
N GLU A 53 -8.32 13.21 -17.35
CA GLU A 53 -7.30 14.10 -16.78
C GLU A 53 -7.60 14.49 -15.32
N LYS A 54 -8.16 13.56 -14.56
CA LYS A 54 -8.56 13.75 -13.17
C LYS A 54 -7.90 12.73 -12.25
N LEU A 55 -7.70 13.11 -11.00
CA LEU A 55 -7.39 12.17 -9.93
C LEU A 55 -8.61 11.27 -9.68
N VAL A 56 -8.35 9.98 -9.47
CA VAL A 56 -9.39 8.99 -9.20
C VAL A 56 -9.62 8.92 -7.69
N TYR A 57 -10.85 9.13 -7.29
CA TYR A 57 -11.33 8.88 -5.94
C TYR A 57 -12.20 7.63 -6.00
N PRO A 58 -11.81 6.53 -5.34
CA PRO A 58 -12.64 5.35 -5.32
C PRO A 58 -13.95 5.65 -4.58
N GLU A 59 -15.07 5.46 -5.27
CA GLU A 59 -16.41 5.73 -4.74
C GLU A 59 -17.39 4.68 -5.24
N PHE A 60 -18.23 4.17 -4.35
CA PHE A 60 -19.34 3.31 -4.74
C PHE A 60 -20.47 4.11 -5.36
N LYS A 61 -21.12 3.48 -6.33
CA LYS A 61 -22.39 3.93 -6.90
C LYS A 61 -23.45 2.86 -6.61
N GLU A 62 -24.61 3.29 -6.18
CA GLU A 62 -25.73 2.40 -5.95
C GLU A 62 -26.49 2.11 -7.25
N ASP A 63 -26.94 0.87 -7.40
CA ASP A 63 -27.87 0.46 -8.44
C ASP A 63 -28.99 -0.41 -7.86
N ARG A 64 -29.90 -0.91 -8.71
CA ARG A 64 -31.06 -1.71 -8.29
C ARG A 64 -30.69 -3.05 -7.62
N ASN A 65 -29.49 -3.54 -7.86
CA ASN A 65 -29.02 -4.86 -7.42
C ASN A 65 -27.95 -4.79 -6.33
N GLY A 66 -27.55 -3.58 -5.88
CA GLY A 66 -26.52 -3.39 -4.87
C GLY A 66 -25.65 -2.16 -5.14
N ALA A 67 -24.33 -2.32 -5.16
CA ALA A 67 -23.39 -1.25 -5.41
C ALA A 67 -22.32 -1.68 -6.41
N PHE A 68 -21.74 -0.72 -7.10
CA PHE A 68 -20.63 -0.96 -8.01
C PHE A 68 -19.59 0.15 -7.94
N TYR A 69 -18.38 -0.17 -8.38
CA TYR A 69 -17.26 0.74 -8.56
C TYR A 69 -16.51 0.39 -9.83
N GLU A 70 -16.23 1.39 -10.68
CA GLU A 70 -15.35 1.27 -11.83
C GLU A 70 -14.12 2.15 -11.63
N GLY A 71 -12.99 1.52 -11.40
CA GLY A 71 -11.70 2.18 -11.29
C GLY A 71 -10.93 2.18 -12.61
N THR A 72 -9.72 2.71 -12.59
CA THR A 72 -8.81 2.68 -13.74
C THR A 72 -8.20 1.31 -13.98
N HIS A 73 -8.27 0.41 -13.01
CA HIS A 73 -7.65 -0.91 -13.02
C HIS A 73 -8.64 -2.05 -12.81
N CYS A 74 -9.65 -1.86 -11.99
CA CYS A 74 -10.60 -2.91 -11.62
C CYS A 74 -12.05 -2.44 -11.70
N SER A 75 -12.94 -3.38 -11.88
CA SER A 75 -14.39 -3.24 -11.72
C SER A 75 -14.85 -4.09 -10.55
N ILE A 76 -15.72 -3.54 -9.71
CA ILE A 76 -16.26 -4.19 -8.52
C ILE A 76 -17.77 -4.11 -8.54
N VAL A 77 -18.43 -5.24 -8.34
CA VAL A 77 -19.88 -5.32 -8.22
C VAL A 77 -20.20 -6.00 -6.88
N ILE A 78 -21.02 -5.37 -6.07
CA ILE A 78 -21.40 -5.83 -4.74
C ILE A 78 -22.91 -6.06 -4.71
N GLY A 79 -23.30 -7.33 -4.62
CA GLY A 79 -24.69 -7.79 -4.51
C GLY A 79 -24.82 -8.82 -3.40
N LYS A 80 -25.29 -10.02 -3.72
CA LYS A 80 -25.28 -11.17 -2.81
C LYS A 80 -23.84 -11.59 -2.45
N ASP A 81 -22.96 -11.52 -3.44
CA ASP A 81 -21.52 -11.74 -3.33
C ASP A 81 -20.79 -10.49 -3.83
N VAL A 82 -19.51 -10.39 -3.56
CA VAL A 82 -18.63 -9.34 -4.09
C VAL A 82 -17.85 -9.91 -5.27
N HIS A 83 -17.99 -9.29 -6.44
CA HIS A 83 -17.25 -9.66 -7.64
C HIS A 83 -16.19 -8.60 -7.95
N LEU A 84 -14.93 -9.01 -8.00
CA LEU A 84 -13.81 -8.18 -8.43
C LEU A 84 -13.30 -8.70 -9.77
N SER A 85 -13.08 -7.81 -10.72
CA SER A 85 -12.55 -8.16 -12.05
C SER A 85 -11.60 -7.11 -12.60
N ASN A 86 -10.65 -7.58 -13.43
CA ASN A 86 -9.79 -6.74 -14.25
C ASN A 86 -9.49 -7.45 -15.58
N GLU A 87 -8.62 -6.90 -16.40
CA GLU A 87 -8.21 -7.48 -17.68
C GLU A 87 -7.59 -8.89 -17.58
N ASN A 88 -7.10 -9.29 -16.40
CA ASN A 88 -6.42 -10.57 -16.16
C ASN A 88 -7.35 -11.66 -15.60
N GLY A 89 -8.59 -11.32 -15.23
CA GLY A 89 -9.56 -12.28 -14.70
C GLY A 89 -10.47 -11.72 -13.63
N SER A 90 -11.13 -12.61 -12.89
CA SER A 90 -12.03 -12.22 -11.81
C SER A 90 -12.00 -13.18 -10.64
N CYS A 91 -12.41 -12.66 -9.47
CA CYS A 91 -12.68 -13.45 -8.28
C CYS A 91 -13.98 -13.00 -7.61
N THR A 92 -14.54 -13.89 -6.80
CA THR A 92 -15.75 -13.65 -6.01
C THR A 92 -15.45 -13.85 -4.54
N ILE A 93 -15.95 -12.95 -3.71
CA ILE A 93 -15.87 -13.05 -2.25
C ILE A 93 -17.29 -13.30 -1.74
N SER A 94 -17.47 -14.40 -1.03
CA SER A 94 -18.75 -14.74 -0.40
C SER A 94 -18.68 -14.44 1.09
N LEU A 95 -19.63 -13.62 1.54
CA LEU A 95 -19.79 -13.22 2.94
C LEU A 95 -21.15 -13.71 3.49
N PRO A 96 -21.22 -14.06 4.77
CA PRO A 96 -22.41 -14.71 5.34
C PRO A 96 -23.58 -13.76 5.65
N SER A 97 -23.55 -12.48 5.25
CA SER A 97 -24.53 -11.46 5.65
C SER A 97 -25.19 -10.77 4.45
N LEU A 98 -26.14 -9.89 4.71
CA LEU A 98 -26.79 -9.04 3.70
C LEU A 98 -26.28 -7.60 3.80
N ILE A 99 -26.25 -6.88 2.66
CA ILE A 99 -25.99 -5.45 2.60
C ILE A 99 -27.12 -4.71 3.31
N THR A 100 -26.76 -3.80 4.21
CA THR A 100 -27.72 -3.03 4.99
C THR A 100 -27.71 -1.53 4.66
N ASN A 101 -26.59 -0.99 4.19
CA ASN A 101 -26.48 0.42 3.85
C ASN A 101 -25.39 0.63 2.80
N VAL A 102 -25.63 1.50 1.83
CA VAL A 102 -24.70 1.90 0.76
C VAL A 102 -24.53 3.40 0.79
N SER A 103 -23.28 3.85 0.73
CA SER A 103 -22.90 5.24 0.47
C SER A 103 -21.73 5.28 -0.51
N SER A 104 -21.41 6.45 -1.04
CA SER A 104 -20.26 6.60 -1.95
C SER A 104 -18.92 6.22 -1.30
N GLU A 105 -18.81 6.37 0.00
CA GLU A 105 -17.54 6.14 0.73
C GLU A 105 -17.43 4.76 1.35
N LYS A 106 -18.54 4.11 1.65
CA LYS A 106 -18.57 2.82 2.33
C LYS A 106 -19.88 2.06 2.15
N ILE A 107 -19.78 0.76 2.29
CA ILE A 107 -20.93 -0.14 2.35
C ILE A 107 -20.92 -0.83 3.72
N GLN A 108 -22.07 -0.90 4.34
CA GLN A 108 -22.26 -1.69 5.56
C GLN A 108 -22.80 -3.06 5.19
N TRP A 109 -22.08 -4.11 5.56
CA TRP A 109 -22.45 -5.50 5.35
C TRP A 109 -22.46 -6.26 6.68
N GLY A 110 -23.62 -6.32 7.32
CA GLY A 110 -23.71 -6.81 8.70
C GLY A 110 -22.82 -6.01 9.64
N ASN A 111 -21.88 -6.67 10.31
CA ASN A 111 -20.89 -6.04 11.20
C ASN A 111 -19.60 -5.64 10.48
N THR A 112 -19.60 -5.62 9.15
CA THR A 112 -18.42 -5.32 8.33
C THR A 112 -18.65 -4.04 7.55
N THR A 113 -17.69 -3.12 7.61
CA THR A 113 -17.64 -1.94 6.74
C THR A 113 -16.70 -2.25 5.58
N ILE A 114 -17.20 -2.10 4.36
CA ILE A 114 -16.43 -2.26 3.12
C ILE A 114 -16.12 -0.86 2.58
N LEU A 115 -14.85 -0.62 2.28
CA LEU A 115 -14.34 0.64 1.75
C LEU A 115 -13.79 0.41 0.34
N PRO A 116 -14.08 1.28 -0.63
CA PRO A 116 -13.49 1.16 -1.96
C PRO A 116 -12.01 1.55 -1.92
N THR A 117 -11.18 0.81 -2.66
CA THR A 117 -9.76 1.14 -2.85
C THR A 117 -9.45 1.31 -4.34
N LEU A 118 -8.27 1.75 -4.70
CA LEU A 118 -7.90 1.96 -6.11
C LEU A 118 -7.83 0.68 -6.93
N CYS A 119 -7.54 -0.46 -6.29
CA CYS A 119 -7.36 -1.75 -6.95
C CYS A 119 -8.23 -2.87 -6.36
N GLY A 120 -9.17 -2.56 -5.46
CA GLY A 120 -9.96 -3.56 -4.77
C GLY A 120 -10.82 -3.00 -3.65
N LEU A 121 -10.82 -3.66 -2.52
CA LEU A 121 -11.63 -3.33 -1.35
C LEU A 121 -10.83 -3.44 -0.06
N ALA A 122 -11.12 -2.57 0.90
CA ALA A 122 -10.67 -2.71 2.27
C ALA A 122 -11.86 -3.04 3.19
N PHE A 123 -11.61 -3.88 4.18
CA PHE A 123 -12.61 -4.42 5.08
C PHE A 123 -12.26 -4.09 6.53
N GLN A 124 -13.18 -3.44 7.22
CA GLN A 124 -13.17 -3.28 8.67
C GLN A 124 -14.24 -4.17 9.24
N ALA A 125 -13.88 -5.26 9.89
CA ALA A 125 -14.80 -6.28 10.33
C ALA A 125 -14.68 -6.56 11.83
N LYS A 126 -15.82 -6.75 12.51
CA LYS A 126 -15.81 -7.26 13.88
C LYS A 126 -15.49 -8.75 13.86
N ALA A 127 -14.52 -9.15 14.65
CA ALA A 127 -13.91 -10.48 14.61
C ALA A 127 -13.60 -10.97 16.04
N ASP A 128 -14.62 -11.32 16.82
CA ASP A 128 -14.42 -11.83 18.18
C ASP A 128 -13.54 -13.10 18.24
N ASN A 129 -13.61 -13.95 17.20
CA ASN A 129 -12.80 -15.17 17.03
C ASN A 129 -12.17 -15.29 15.64
N GLY A 130 -11.95 -14.15 14.96
CA GLY A 130 -11.54 -14.09 13.57
C GLY A 130 -12.71 -13.79 12.62
N PHE A 131 -12.40 -13.10 11.54
CA PHE A 131 -13.34 -12.82 10.44
C PHE A 131 -13.00 -13.75 9.27
N SER A 132 -13.98 -14.52 8.81
CA SER A 132 -13.77 -15.51 7.74
C SER A 132 -14.66 -15.24 6.53
N PHE A 133 -14.13 -15.55 5.35
CA PHE A 133 -14.83 -15.48 4.08
C PHE A 133 -14.25 -16.48 3.08
N ASP A 134 -15.02 -16.79 2.03
CA ASP A 134 -14.57 -17.62 0.93
C ASP A 134 -14.18 -16.76 -0.26
N LEU A 135 -12.97 -16.99 -0.77
CA LEU A 135 -12.46 -16.41 -2.01
C LEU A 135 -12.51 -17.46 -3.11
N LYS A 136 -13.32 -17.22 -4.14
CA LYS A 136 -13.48 -18.11 -5.29
C LYS A 136 -12.90 -17.47 -6.55
N MET A 137 -12.07 -18.23 -7.26
CA MET A 137 -11.49 -17.85 -8.56
C MET A 137 -12.33 -18.35 -9.71
N GLN A 138 -12.39 -17.60 -10.81
CA GLN A 138 -13.03 -18.09 -12.04
C GLN A 138 -12.14 -19.01 -12.88
N SER A 139 -10.83 -18.97 -12.69
CA SER A 139 -9.89 -19.83 -13.42
C SER A 139 -9.27 -20.87 -12.50
N SER A 140 -8.77 -21.97 -13.10
CA SER A 140 -8.10 -23.07 -12.41
C SER A 140 -6.98 -22.62 -11.49
N SER A 141 -6.67 -23.44 -10.49
CA SER A 141 -5.76 -23.21 -9.36
C SER A 141 -4.48 -22.48 -9.72
N LEU A 142 -4.37 -21.23 -9.28
CA LEU A 142 -3.12 -20.47 -9.30
C LEU A 142 -2.20 -20.93 -8.16
N PRO A 143 -0.88 -20.84 -8.32
CA PRO A 143 0.06 -21.07 -7.23
C PRO A 143 -0.21 -20.12 -6.06
N ILE A 144 -0.06 -20.63 -4.85
CA ILE A 144 -0.27 -19.86 -3.61
C ILE A 144 1.08 -19.40 -3.07
N ARG A 145 1.14 -18.15 -2.63
CA ARG A 145 2.16 -17.63 -1.74
C ARG A 145 1.46 -17.01 -0.53
N ALA A 146 1.74 -17.51 0.66
CA ALA A 146 1.10 -17.03 1.88
C ALA A 146 2.06 -17.03 3.07
N ASN A 147 1.79 -16.13 4.00
CA ASN A 147 2.39 -16.07 5.33
C ASN A 147 1.34 -15.50 6.31
N SER A 148 1.73 -15.18 7.53
CA SER A 148 0.81 -14.64 8.55
C SER A 148 0.26 -13.23 8.24
N LYS A 149 0.84 -12.50 7.28
CA LYS A 149 0.42 -11.15 6.90
C LYS A 149 -0.38 -11.09 5.61
N CYS A 150 -0.10 -11.98 4.66
CA CYS A 150 -0.74 -11.93 3.36
C CYS A 150 -0.93 -13.31 2.74
N PHE A 151 -1.96 -13.41 1.89
CA PHE A 151 -2.26 -14.54 1.01
C PHE A 151 -2.32 -14.01 -0.41
N CYS A 152 -1.62 -14.67 -1.33
CA CYS A 152 -1.54 -14.28 -2.73
C CYS A 152 -1.82 -15.48 -3.63
N LEU A 153 -2.65 -15.29 -4.64
CA LEU A 153 -2.78 -16.20 -5.78
C LEU A 153 -1.93 -15.66 -6.92
N MET A 154 -0.89 -16.41 -7.30
CA MET A 154 0.17 -15.95 -8.19
C MET A 154 -0.18 -16.23 -9.65
N GLN A 155 -0.33 -15.20 -10.47
CA GLN A 155 -0.46 -15.34 -11.92
C GLN A 155 0.88 -15.71 -12.57
N GLU A 156 1.96 -15.09 -12.08
CA GLU A 156 3.34 -15.35 -12.47
C GLU A 156 4.22 -15.45 -11.22
N LYS A 157 5.49 -15.90 -11.37
CA LYS A 157 6.42 -16.11 -10.26
C LYS A 157 6.52 -14.93 -9.27
N PHE A 158 6.42 -13.70 -9.78
CA PHE A 158 6.58 -12.46 -8.99
C PHE A 158 5.41 -11.48 -9.14
N ARG A 159 4.29 -11.95 -9.71
CA ARG A 159 3.10 -11.13 -9.96
C ARG A 159 1.86 -11.86 -9.47
N PRO A 160 1.28 -11.47 -8.35
CA PRO A 160 -0.01 -12.00 -7.93
C PRO A 160 -1.13 -11.52 -8.87
N PHE A 161 -2.19 -12.29 -8.95
CA PHE A 161 -3.47 -11.87 -9.51
C PHE A 161 -4.28 -11.15 -8.44
N VAL A 162 -4.44 -11.78 -7.27
CA VAL A 162 -5.16 -11.24 -6.13
C VAL A 162 -4.32 -11.38 -4.88
N THR A 163 -4.36 -10.36 -4.03
CA THR A 163 -3.76 -10.36 -2.71
C THR A 163 -4.84 -10.14 -1.66
N VAL A 164 -4.76 -10.87 -0.55
CA VAL A 164 -5.46 -10.57 0.70
C VAL A 164 -4.39 -10.24 1.71
N SER A 165 -4.43 -9.06 2.29
CA SER A 165 -3.36 -8.60 3.18
C SER A 165 -3.90 -7.89 4.41
N CYS A 166 -3.32 -8.22 5.56
CA CYS A 166 -3.62 -7.60 6.85
C CYS A 166 -3.09 -6.16 6.91
N ILE A 167 -3.94 -5.24 7.41
CA ILE A 167 -3.51 -3.89 7.80
C ILE A 167 -3.31 -3.84 9.32
N GLY A 168 -4.23 -4.42 10.12
CA GLY A 168 -4.05 -4.51 11.56
C GLY A 168 -5.34 -4.72 12.34
N THR A 169 -5.21 -4.72 13.67
CA THR A 169 -6.32 -4.71 14.63
C THR A 169 -6.67 -3.25 14.95
N LEU A 170 -7.95 -2.91 14.85
CA LEU A 170 -8.46 -1.56 15.10
C LEU A 170 -8.97 -1.41 16.54
N ASN A 171 -8.74 -0.25 17.11
CA ASN A 171 -9.47 0.21 18.27
C ASN A 171 -10.80 0.91 17.89
N GLU A 172 -11.49 1.48 18.87
CA GLU A 172 -12.80 2.15 18.67
C GLU A 172 -12.71 3.44 17.83
N ASP A 173 -11.57 4.13 17.83
CA ASP A 173 -11.36 5.35 17.02
C ASP A 173 -10.89 5.05 15.58
N GLY A 174 -10.80 3.76 15.23
CA GLY A 174 -10.40 3.29 13.91
C GLY A 174 -8.89 3.32 13.65
N SER A 175 -8.05 3.61 14.66
CA SER A 175 -6.60 3.50 14.50
C SER A 175 -6.13 2.06 14.70
N VAL A 176 -5.03 1.70 14.04
CA VAL A 176 -4.37 0.39 14.19
C VAL A 176 -3.59 0.39 15.50
N VAL A 177 -3.89 -0.54 16.38
CA VAL A 177 -3.27 -0.70 17.71
C VAL A 177 -2.39 -1.94 17.83
N ALA A 178 -2.53 -2.88 16.91
CA ALA A 178 -1.74 -4.10 16.84
C ALA A 178 -1.76 -4.70 15.43
N PRO A 179 -0.84 -5.60 15.09
CA PRO A 179 -0.98 -6.43 13.90
C PRO A 179 -2.23 -7.31 13.97
N CYS A 180 -2.64 -7.85 12.84
CA CYS A 180 -3.55 -9.00 12.76
C CYS A 180 -2.89 -10.10 11.91
N THR A 181 -3.39 -11.32 12.00
CA THR A 181 -2.86 -12.48 11.28
C THR A 181 -3.86 -13.02 10.27
N LEU A 182 -3.34 -13.67 9.25
CA LEU A 182 -4.11 -14.32 8.21
C LEU A 182 -3.76 -15.81 8.16
N ASN A 183 -4.82 -16.63 8.09
CA ASN A 183 -4.73 -18.05 7.81
C ASN A 183 -5.63 -18.40 6.63
N TYR A 184 -5.33 -19.49 5.93
CA TYR A 184 -6.16 -19.96 4.84
C TYR A 184 -6.26 -21.48 4.81
N GLN A 185 -7.37 -21.96 4.26
CA GLN A 185 -7.61 -23.37 3.95
C GLN A 185 -8.11 -23.49 2.52
N LYS A 186 -7.50 -24.35 1.72
CA LYS A 186 -8.02 -24.67 0.38
C LYS A 186 -9.17 -25.66 0.50
N LEU A 187 -10.38 -25.24 0.14
CA LEU A 187 -11.58 -26.08 0.20
C LEU A 187 -11.77 -26.89 -1.08
N GLN A 188 -11.53 -26.24 -2.25
CA GLN A 188 -11.65 -26.84 -3.58
C GLN A 188 -10.53 -26.32 -4.48
N SER A 189 -10.48 -26.73 -5.72
CA SER A 189 -9.44 -26.30 -6.67
C SER A 189 -9.34 -24.79 -6.84
N ASP A 190 -10.46 -24.09 -6.70
CA ASP A 190 -10.64 -22.66 -6.95
C ASP A 190 -11.25 -21.89 -5.77
N VAL A 191 -11.49 -22.54 -4.62
CA VAL A 191 -12.09 -21.94 -3.42
C VAL A 191 -11.14 -22.00 -2.23
N TYR A 192 -10.91 -20.84 -1.62
CA TYR A 192 -10.05 -20.66 -0.47
C TYR A 192 -10.83 -20.03 0.67
N HIS A 193 -10.91 -20.72 1.81
CA HIS A 193 -11.42 -20.16 3.05
C HIS A 193 -10.32 -19.36 3.74
N ILE A 194 -10.54 -18.08 3.96
CA ILE A 194 -9.56 -17.15 4.53
C ILE A 194 -10.10 -16.64 5.87
N THR A 195 -9.25 -16.66 6.89
CA THR A 195 -9.56 -16.14 8.22
C THR A 195 -8.55 -15.07 8.59
N VAL A 196 -9.03 -13.88 8.96
CA VAL A 196 -8.24 -12.78 9.50
C VAL A 196 -8.55 -12.66 10.98
N SER A 197 -7.53 -12.79 11.83
CA SER A 197 -7.68 -12.80 13.29
C SER A 197 -6.96 -11.60 13.93
N PRO A 198 -7.61 -10.89 14.87
CA PRO A 198 -6.97 -9.84 15.65
C PRO A 198 -5.90 -10.42 16.58
N GLU A 199 -4.99 -9.59 17.06
CA GLU A 199 -4.14 -9.96 18.20
C GLU A 199 -4.98 -9.90 19.49
N GLU A 200 -5.02 -11.02 20.24
CA GLU A 200 -6.01 -11.30 21.30
C GLU A 200 -6.16 -10.21 22.37
N ASN A 201 -5.10 -9.48 22.69
CA ASN A 201 -5.10 -8.49 23.77
C ASN A 201 -5.44 -7.05 23.33
N TYR A 202 -5.66 -6.80 22.04
CA TYR A 202 -5.70 -5.42 21.52
C TYR A 202 -7.04 -4.99 20.92
N GLY A 203 -7.96 -5.90 20.68
CA GLY A 203 -9.27 -5.53 20.15
C GLY A 203 -9.97 -6.65 19.40
N LYS A 204 -11.16 -6.34 18.88
CA LYS A 204 -12.04 -7.29 18.20
C LYS A 204 -12.35 -6.90 16.75
N ASN A 205 -11.72 -5.84 16.24
CA ASN A 205 -11.95 -5.38 14.88
C ASN A 205 -10.67 -5.59 14.05
N VAL A 206 -10.80 -6.25 12.91
CA VAL A 206 -9.72 -6.45 11.97
C VAL A 206 -9.86 -5.52 10.78
N PHE A 207 -8.72 -5.08 10.25
CA PHE A 207 -8.61 -4.27 9.04
C PHE A 207 -7.69 -4.96 8.04
N PHE A 208 -8.20 -5.21 6.83
CA PHE A 208 -7.45 -5.89 5.78
C PHE A 208 -7.90 -5.41 4.40
N GLU A 209 -7.08 -5.67 3.38
CA GLU A 209 -7.36 -5.36 1.97
C GLU A 209 -7.46 -6.63 1.13
N ILE A 210 -8.32 -6.58 0.11
CA ILE A 210 -8.34 -7.54 -0.99
C ILE A 210 -8.16 -6.75 -2.28
N ASN A 211 -7.01 -6.94 -2.94
CA ASN A 211 -6.62 -6.18 -4.11
C ASN A 211 -6.40 -7.09 -5.31
N LEU A 212 -6.86 -6.66 -6.49
CA LEU A 212 -6.34 -7.12 -7.75
C LEU A 212 -5.01 -6.39 -7.97
N TYR A 213 -3.90 -7.13 -7.95
CA TYR A 213 -2.56 -6.56 -7.85
C TYR A 213 -2.16 -5.70 -9.04
N GLU A 214 -1.63 -4.50 -8.78
CA GLU A 214 -1.20 -3.57 -9.82
C GLU A 214 0.03 -2.70 -9.45
N ASN A 215 0.72 -2.92 -8.34
CA ASN A 215 1.90 -2.12 -8.04
C ASN A 215 3.03 -2.32 -9.06
N LYS A 216 3.53 -1.22 -9.66
CA LYS A 216 4.55 -1.25 -10.71
C LYS A 216 5.72 -0.27 -10.51
N LEU A 217 5.67 0.63 -9.55
CA LEU A 217 6.65 1.71 -9.40
C LEU A 217 7.59 1.55 -8.22
N LEU A 218 7.10 1.08 -7.11
CA LEU A 218 7.89 0.84 -5.90
C LEU A 218 7.93 -0.65 -5.62
N GLN A 219 9.07 -1.14 -5.20
CA GLN A 219 9.23 -2.50 -4.67
C GLN A 219 9.53 -2.36 -3.19
N ASP A 220 8.79 -3.08 -2.37
CA ASP A 220 9.09 -3.11 -0.94
C ASP A 220 9.00 -4.52 -0.37
N THR A 221 9.43 -4.65 0.86
CA THR A 221 9.21 -5.83 1.70
C THR A 221 9.49 -5.48 3.15
N THR A 222 8.69 -5.99 4.06
CA THR A 222 9.02 -5.94 5.48
C THR A 222 9.79 -7.19 5.90
N VAL A 223 10.68 -7.03 6.87
CA VAL A 223 11.42 -8.11 7.51
C VAL A 223 11.19 -8.05 9.01
N SER A 224 10.94 -9.18 9.66
CA SER A 224 10.44 -9.27 11.02
C SER A 224 11.34 -10.14 11.90
N GLY A 225 11.67 -9.66 13.09
CA GLY A 225 12.60 -10.31 14.02
C GLY A 225 12.09 -11.65 14.59
N ASN A 226 10.78 -11.80 14.77
CA ASN A 226 10.16 -13.04 15.26
C ASN A 226 9.88 -14.05 14.13
N ASP A 227 9.79 -13.58 12.88
CA ASP A 227 9.60 -14.44 11.71
C ASP A 227 10.75 -14.27 10.72
N ILE A 228 11.91 -14.77 11.14
CA ILE A 228 13.21 -14.46 10.52
C ILE A 228 13.39 -14.97 9.09
N TYR A 229 12.57 -15.92 8.65
CA TYR A 229 12.62 -16.48 7.30
C TYR A 229 11.50 -15.98 6.39
N SER A 230 10.48 -15.34 6.95
CA SER A 230 9.36 -14.80 6.17
C SER A 230 9.76 -13.59 5.36
N ASN A 231 9.10 -13.48 4.22
CA ASN A 231 9.19 -12.37 3.31
C ASN A 231 7.79 -11.80 3.06
N ASN A 232 7.61 -10.52 3.30
CA ASN A 232 6.32 -9.83 3.24
C ASN A 232 6.22 -8.88 2.04
N ALA A 233 6.67 -9.33 0.86
CA ALA A 233 6.70 -8.53 -0.37
C ALA A 233 5.34 -8.02 -0.87
N PHE A 234 4.24 -8.55 -0.35
CA PHE A 234 2.86 -8.17 -0.73
C PHE A 234 2.02 -7.76 0.48
N GLY A 235 2.67 -7.50 1.61
CA GLY A 235 1.97 -6.99 2.78
C GLY A 235 1.63 -5.52 2.62
N THR A 236 0.41 -5.09 2.95
CA THR A 236 -0.08 -3.71 2.77
C THR A 236 0.23 -2.78 3.94
N ALA A 237 0.74 -3.32 5.05
CA ALA A 237 1.19 -2.55 6.22
C ALA A 237 2.54 -3.03 6.75
N ALA A 238 3.37 -2.07 7.14
CA ALA A 238 4.63 -2.25 7.85
C ALA A 238 4.49 -1.74 9.29
N PHE A 239 4.85 -2.56 10.27
CA PHE A 239 4.83 -2.20 11.70
C PHE A 239 6.24 -1.83 12.15
N LEU A 240 6.69 -0.64 11.75
CA LEU A 240 8.05 -0.17 12.06
C LEU A 240 8.19 0.08 13.56
N GLY A 241 9.04 -0.70 14.21
CA GLY A 241 9.21 -0.73 15.64
C GLY A 241 9.14 -2.15 16.19
N GLU A 242 8.59 -2.32 17.38
CA GLU A 242 8.49 -3.61 18.04
C GLU A 242 7.04 -3.95 18.36
N THR A 243 6.61 -5.13 17.91
CA THR A 243 5.30 -5.71 18.24
C THR A 243 5.50 -7.08 18.88
N SER A 244 4.54 -7.53 19.69
CA SER A 244 4.55 -8.88 20.30
C SER A 244 4.59 -9.97 19.25
N LEU A 245 3.86 -9.80 18.14
CA LEU A 245 3.69 -10.79 17.09
C LEU A 245 4.91 -10.90 16.16
N PHE A 246 5.41 -9.76 15.67
CA PHE A 246 6.47 -9.73 14.64
C PHE A 246 7.85 -9.38 15.18
N GLY A 247 7.96 -8.98 16.47
CA GLY A 247 9.19 -8.42 17.03
C GLY A 247 9.56 -7.11 16.36
N GLU A 248 10.85 -6.82 16.24
CA GLU A 248 11.35 -5.66 15.52
C GLU A 248 11.11 -5.82 14.02
N GLU A 249 10.50 -4.81 13.38
CA GLU A 249 10.22 -4.82 11.95
C GLU A 249 10.87 -3.63 11.24
N TRP A 250 11.44 -3.92 10.05
CA TRP A 250 12.02 -2.93 9.13
C TRP A 250 11.35 -3.02 7.77
N LEU A 251 11.28 -1.89 7.07
CA LEU A 251 10.75 -1.81 5.71
C LEU A 251 11.86 -1.45 4.72
N TYR A 252 12.07 -2.31 3.74
CA TYR A 252 12.89 -2.05 2.56
C TYR A 252 12.04 -1.48 1.46
N VAL A 253 12.48 -0.38 0.84
CA VAL A 253 11.78 0.25 -0.29
C VAL A 253 12.77 0.58 -1.39
N ARG A 254 12.38 0.36 -2.65
CA ARG A 254 13.17 0.72 -3.83
C ARG A 254 12.27 1.17 -4.97
N PRO A 255 12.54 2.34 -5.59
CA PRO A 255 11.87 2.77 -6.80
C PRO A 255 12.36 1.98 -8.03
N ASP A 256 11.48 1.76 -8.98
CA ASP A 256 11.87 1.30 -10.33
C ASP A 256 12.23 2.52 -11.19
N LEU A 257 13.51 2.94 -11.10
CA LEU A 257 14.02 4.08 -11.86
C LEU A 257 13.88 3.92 -13.38
N GLY A 258 13.70 2.69 -13.87
CA GLY A 258 13.40 2.43 -15.28
C GLY A 258 12.08 3.03 -15.75
N LYS A 259 11.15 3.23 -14.80
CA LYS A 259 9.82 3.83 -15.04
C LYS A 259 9.74 5.32 -14.71
N MET A 260 10.89 5.95 -14.41
CA MET A 260 11.05 7.36 -14.07
C MET A 260 12.07 8.03 -15.03
N PRO A 261 11.83 7.96 -16.35
CA PRO A 261 12.84 8.37 -17.34
C PRO A 261 13.19 9.85 -17.27
N GLU A 262 12.28 10.72 -16.86
CA GLU A 262 12.49 12.15 -16.71
C GLU A 262 13.54 12.52 -15.67
N LEU A 263 13.73 11.69 -14.65
CA LEU A 263 14.72 11.94 -13.60
C LEU A 263 16.16 11.68 -14.05
N ARG A 264 16.36 10.96 -15.15
CA ARG A 264 17.73 10.57 -15.62
C ARG A 264 18.56 11.76 -16.07
N VAL A 265 17.93 12.83 -16.52
CA VAL A 265 18.57 14.03 -17.05
C VAL A 265 18.25 15.28 -16.24
N ALA A 266 17.51 15.15 -15.17
CA ALA A 266 17.02 16.23 -14.33
C ALA A 266 17.98 16.51 -13.17
N LYS A 267 18.05 17.76 -12.75
CA LYS A 267 18.63 18.16 -11.46
C LYS A 267 17.57 18.08 -10.40
N ILE A 268 17.76 17.20 -9.44
CA ILE A 268 16.80 16.93 -8.37
C ILE A 268 17.01 17.94 -7.25
N GLU A 269 15.96 18.70 -6.95
CA GLU A 269 15.95 19.67 -5.87
C GLU A 269 15.49 19.04 -4.55
N SER A 270 14.47 18.18 -4.62
CA SER A 270 13.97 17.43 -3.45
C SER A 270 13.32 16.12 -3.86
N ALA A 271 13.37 15.15 -2.94
CA ALA A 271 12.64 13.89 -3.05
C ALA A 271 12.07 13.53 -1.68
N VAL A 272 10.76 13.28 -1.62
CA VAL A 272 10.04 12.93 -0.40
C VAL A 272 9.13 11.73 -0.67
N LEU A 273 9.18 10.71 0.20
CA LEU A 273 8.24 9.60 0.19
C LEU A 273 7.17 9.85 1.25
N HIS A 274 5.95 10.08 0.82
CA HIS A 274 4.77 10.21 1.67
C HIS A 274 4.18 8.84 1.94
N MET A 275 4.19 8.44 3.21
CA MET A 275 3.65 7.15 3.65
C MET A 275 2.46 7.37 4.57
N PRO A 276 1.24 6.95 4.17
CA PRO A 276 0.08 6.98 5.07
C PRO A 276 0.32 6.18 6.35
N HIS A 277 -0.20 6.68 7.46
CA HIS A 277 0.01 6.14 8.80
C HIS A 277 -1.33 5.66 9.39
N PHE A 278 -1.38 4.41 9.82
CA PHE A 278 -2.60 3.77 10.31
C PHE A 278 -2.73 3.80 11.85
N SER A 279 -1.60 3.86 12.60
CA SER A 279 -1.62 3.69 14.06
C SER A 279 -1.68 5.00 14.85
N LYS A 280 -1.54 6.16 14.21
CA LYS A 280 -1.51 7.51 14.86
C LYS A 280 -0.43 7.67 15.93
N THR A 281 0.49 6.71 16.06
CA THR A 281 1.56 6.72 17.07
C THR A 281 2.72 7.59 16.60
N SER A 282 3.08 8.63 17.35
CA SER A 282 4.28 9.38 17.02
C SER A 282 5.53 8.54 17.29
N LEU A 283 6.30 8.24 16.25
CA LEU A 283 7.51 7.43 16.33
C LEU A 283 8.63 8.04 15.48
N PRO A 284 9.80 8.35 16.07
CA PRO A 284 10.98 8.75 15.31
C PRO A 284 11.49 7.59 14.45
N LEU A 285 11.67 7.86 13.15
CA LEU A 285 12.13 6.91 12.15
C LEU A 285 13.43 7.38 11.50
N ARG A 286 14.21 6.46 10.97
CA ARG A 286 15.39 6.71 10.16
C ARG A 286 15.32 5.96 8.83
N ALA A 287 15.57 6.68 7.75
CA ALA A 287 15.79 6.10 6.44
C ALA A 287 17.30 5.98 6.19
N TYR A 288 17.79 4.79 5.90
CA TYR A 288 19.18 4.51 5.56
C TYR A 288 19.29 4.08 4.11
N GLY A 289 20.24 4.61 3.37
CA GLY A 289 20.58 4.06 2.06
C GLY A 289 21.06 2.61 2.18
N ILE A 290 20.81 1.76 1.16
CA ILE A 290 21.31 0.39 1.13
C ILE A 290 22.46 0.26 0.12
N THR A 291 23.50 -0.51 0.52
CA THR A 291 24.73 -0.65 -0.24
C THR A 291 24.61 -1.56 -1.46
N THR A 292 23.67 -2.52 -1.40
CA THR A 292 23.42 -3.48 -2.48
C THR A 292 21.92 -3.61 -2.73
N ARG A 293 21.57 -3.89 -3.99
CA ARG A 293 20.18 -4.07 -4.39
C ARG A 293 19.52 -5.23 -3.63
N PHE A 294 18.37 -4.98 -3.00
CA PHE A 294 17.59 -6.05 -2.39
C PHE A 294 16.62 -6.70 -3.41
N CYS A 295 16.21 -7.91 -3.09
CA CYS A 295 15.13 -8.60 -3.78
C CYS A 295 13.91 -8.63 -2.87
N SER A 296 12.82 -7.93 -3.24
CA SER A 296 11.61 -7.89 -2.42
C SER A 296 11.03 -9.28 -2.12
N PHE A 297 11.24 -10.25 -3.02
CA PHE A 297 10.74 -11.62 -2.87
C PHE A 297 11.69 -12.57 -2.13
N GLY A 298 12.91 -12.15 -1.85
CA GLY A 298 13.94 -12.99 -1.25
C GLY A 298 14.55 -12.44 0.03
N THR A 299 14.33 -11.15 0.32
CA THR A 299 14.89 -10.52 1.52
C THR A 299 14.03 -10.85 2.74
N SER A 300 14.67 -11.33 3.80
CA SER A 300 14.10 -11.68 5.10
C SER A 300 14.99 -11.17 6.22
N TRP A 301 14.59 -11.35 7.47
CA TRP A 301 15.42 -10.94 8.61
C TRP A 301 16.75 -11.70 8.67
N SER A 302 16.77 -12.99 8.31
CA SER A 302 17.96 -13.84 8.35
C SER A 302 19.02 -13.46 7.31
N ASN A 303 18.63 -12.81 6.20
CA ASN A 303 19.52 -12.38 5.12
C ASN A 303 19.44 -10.87 4.83
N LYS A 304 19.27 -10.06 5.87
CA LYS A 304 19.16 -8.61 5.79
C LYS A 304 20.29 -7.97 4.98
N ILE A 305 19.93 -7.03 4.11
CA ILE A 305 20.89 -6.23 3.36
C ILE A 305 21.46 -5.14 4.29
N PRO A 306 22.78 -4.93 4.31
CA PRO A 306 23.41 -3.87 5.08
C PRO A 306 22.97 -2.48 4.62
N SER A 307 22.85 -1.56 5.57
CA SER A 307 22.63 -0.14 5.31
C SER A 307 23.94 0.63 5.29
N SER A 308 23.97 1.78 4.60
CA SER A 308 25.01 2.79 4.77
C SER A 308 24.93 3.38 6.19
N PRO A 309 26.00 4.03 6.68
CA PRO A 309 25.94 4.76 7.94
C PRO A 309 25.10 6.04 7.86
N GLU A 310 24.95 6.61 6.68
CA GLU A 310 24.18 7.83 6.43
C GLU A 310 22.69 7.59 6.54
N TYR A 311 21.98 8.49 7.17
CA TYR A 311 20.52 8.40 7.34
C TYR A 311 19.85 9.76 7.30
N ALA A 312 18.56 9.77 6.94
CA ALA A 312 17.66 10.89 7.14
C ALA A 312 16.69 10.55 8.28
N GLU A 313 16.45 11.51 9.16
CA GLU A 313 15.48 11.37 10.25
C GLU A 313 14.11 11.92 9.85
N THR A 314 13.08 11.27 10.33
CA THR A 314 11.70 11.71 10.23
C THR A 314 10.93 11.26 11.47
N VAL A 315 9.71 11.80 11.61
CA VAL A 315 8.79 11.37 12.66
C VAL A 315 7.49 10.95 11.99
N ALA A 316 7.05 9.71 12.25
CA ALA A 316 5.70 9.32 11.90
C ALA A 316 4.73 10.19 12.72
N GLN A 317 3.88 10.95 12.04
CA GLN A 317 2.84 11.81 12.63
C GLN A 317 1.48 11.10 12.56
N GLU A 318 0.42 11.73 13.04
CA GLU A 318 -0.90 11.09 13.14
C GLU A 318 -1.44 10.47 11.82
N SER A 319 -1.15 11.10 10.67
CA SER A 319 -1.72 10.68 9.39
C SER A 319 -0.70 10.25 8.36
N TYR A 320 0.54 10.73 8.46
CA TYR A 320 1.61 10.51 7.50
C TYR A 320 2.98 10.45 8.15
N ALA A 321 3.90 9.74 7.47
CA ALA A 321 5.32 9.88 7.66
C ALA A 321 5.92 10.38 6.33
N ASP A 322 6.50 11.59 6.35
CA ASP A 322 7.18 12.20 5.22
C ASP A 322 8.67 11.89 5.32
N ILE A 323 9.15 10.99 4.49
CA ILE A 323 10.54 10.52 4.50
C ILE A 323 11.34 11.36 3.51
N LEU A 324 12.25 12.19 4.01
CA LEU A 324 13.17 12.96 3.16
C LEU A 324 14.19 12.02 2.51
N LEU A 325 14.14 11.90 1.20
CA LEU A 325 14.99 11.02 0.40
C LEU A 325 16.02 11.76 -0.48
N THR A 326 16.01 13.08 -0.46
CA THR A 326 16.92 13.90 -1.27
C THR A 326 18.38 13.45 -1.18
N PRO A 327 18.96 13.15 0.01
CA PRO A 327 20.36 12.70 0.11
C PRO A 327 20.64 11.36 -0.58
N PHE A 328 19.60 10.56 -0.82
CA PHE A 328 19.71 9.25 -1.48
C PHE A 328 19.35 9.29 -2.96
N PHE A 329 18.74 10.39 -3.42
CA PHE A 329 18.26 10.58 -4.79
C PHE A 329 19.12 11.50 -5.62
N ALA A 330 19.64 12.57 -5.01
CA ALA A 330 20.47 13.56 -5.68
C ALA A 330 21.93 13.37 -5.28
N ASP A 331 22.83 13.51 -6.25
CA ASP A 331 24.26 13.66 -6.03
C ASP A 331 24.52 15.06 -5.45
N GLU A 332 25.28 15.15 -4.37
CA GLU A 332 25.46 16.39 -3.62
C GLU A 332 26.17 17.48 -4.41
N ASP A 333 27.11 17.09 -5.30
CA ASP A 333 27.92 18.03 -6.07
C ASP A 333 27.21 18.47 -7.36
N THR A 334 26.53 17.57 -8.03
CA THR A 334 25.95 17.80 -9.36
C THR A 334 24.44 18.02 -9.36
N GLY A 335 23.74 17.57 -8.32
CA GLY A 335 22.28 17.55 -8.22
C GLY A 335 21.59 16.51 -9.12
N PHE A 336 22.33 15.80 -9.99
CA PHE A 336 21.73 14.78 -10.84
C PHE A 336 21.35 13.52 -10.08
N LEU A 337 20.48 12.70 -10.69
CA LEU A 337 20.00 11.45 -10.11
C LEU A 337 21.16 10.53 -9.72
N LYS A 338 21.26 10.25 -8.44
CA LYS A 338 22.16 9.24 -7.87
C LYS A 338 21.56 7.85 -8.08
N VAL A 339 22.35 6.91 -8.56
CA VAL A 339 21.90 5.50 -8.64
C VAL A 339 21.68 4.98 -7.24
N THR A 340 20.41 4.70 -6.89
CA THR A 340 20.05 4.18 -5.59
C THR A 340 19.69 2.69 -5.66
N ASN A 341 20.12 1.93 -4.67
CA ASN A 341 19.69 0.56 -4.45
C ASN A 341 18.39 0.48 -3.64
N GLY A 342 17.88 1.61 -3.18
CA GLY A 342 16.77 1.78 -2.28
C GLY A 342 17.22 2.18 -0.88
N TRP A 343 16.32 2.08 0.06
CA TRP A 343 16.53 2.45 1.46
C TRP A 343 15.79 1.53 2.42
N ILE A 344 16.23 1.56 3.68
CA ILE A 344 15.62 0.84 4.78
C ILE A 344 15.03 1.87 5.74
N LEU A 345 13.77 1.71 6.10
CA LEU A 345 13.13 2.45 7.18
C LEU A 345 13.20 1.62 8.47
N LYS A 346 13.69 2.24 9.54
CA LYS A 346 13.81 1.63 10.87
C LYS A 346 13.34 2.60 11.94
N PRO A 347 12.92 2.13 13.12
CA PRO A 347 12.74 2.99 14.27
C PRO A 347 14.10 3.62 14.64
N ALA A 348 14.09 4.92 15.00
CA ALA A 348 15.31 5.62 15.41
C ALA A 348 15.86 5.11 16.74
N ARG A 349 15.00 4.54 17.57
CA ARG A 349 15.33 3.95 18.89
C ARG A 349 14.58 2.64 19.09
N LYS A 350 15.21 1.70 19.77
CA LYS A 350 14.54 0.51 20.25
C LYS A 350 13.54 0.85 21.35
N GLY A 351 12.39 0.22 21.34
CA GLY A 351 11.33 0.42 22.34
C GLY A 351 10.10 -0.41 21.99
N ASN A 352 9.16 -0.51 22.92
CA ASN A 352 7.94 -1.31 22.79
C ASN A 352 6.83 -0.54 22.07
N SER A 353 7.16 0.30 21.11
CA SER A 353 6.21 1.05 20.29
C SER A 353 6.47 0.82 18.81
N PHE A 354 5.43 1.00 18.00
CA PHE A 354 5.52 0.87 16.56
C PHE A 354 4.72 1.97 15.84
N ALA A 355 5.06 2.20 14.59
CA ALA A 355 4.25 2.94 13.63
C ALA A 355 3.76 1.97 12.54
N ALA A 356 2.44 1.84 12.37
CA ALA A 356 1.86 1.08 11.28
C ALA A 356 1.76 1.97 10.05
N LEU A 357 2.69 1.81 9.10
CA LEU A 357 2.75 2.58 7.86
C LEU A 357 2.27 1.77 6.68
N SER A 358 1.67 2.46 5.72
CA SER A 358 1.33 1.86 4.43
C SER A 358 2.58 1.41 3.68
N THR A 359 2.49 0.29 2.98
CA THR A 359 3.49 -0.18 2.02
C THR A 359 3.12 0.21 0.59
N ALA A 360 3.99 -0.08 -0.37
CA ALA A 360 3.71 0.15 -1.79
C ALA A 360 2.59 -0.75 -2.35
N ASP A 361 2.22 -1.82 -1.67
CA ASP A 361 1.17 -2.76 -2.09
C ASP A 361 -0.23 -2.40 -1.55
N SER A 362 -0.35 -1.36 -0.71
CA SER A 362 -1.65 -0.85 -0.30
C SER A 362 -2.31 -0.03 -1.40
N SER A 363 -3.53 -0.35 -1.74
CA SER A 363 -4.38 0.43 -2.64
C SER A 363 -5.42 1.28 -1.90
N TYR A 364 -5.66 0.99 -0.63
CA TYR A 364 -6.46 1.81 0.28
C TYR A 364 -5.73 3.12 0.62
N ALA A 365 -4.45 3.02 0.89
CA ALA A 365 -3.61 4.13 1.30
C ALA A 365 -2.25 4.09 0.56
N PRO A 366 -2.20 4.43 -0.74
CA PRO A 366 -1.01 4.29 -1.56
C PRO A 366 0.11 5.22 -1.08
N GLN A 367 1.35 4.74 -1.21
CA GLN A 367 2.53 5.58 -1.06
C GLN A 367 2.68 6.52 -2.25
N ILE A 368 3.24 7.70 -1.99
CA ILE A 368 3.49 8.71 -3.01
C ILE A 368 4.96 9.16 -2.89
N LEU A 369 5.70 9.00 -3.97
CA LEU A 369 7.03 9.57 -4.08
C LEU A 369 6.91 10.90 -4.85
N GLU A 370 7.16 12.01 -4.16
CA GLU A 370 7.24 13.36 -4.74
C GLU A 370 8.69 13.67 -5.06
N VAL A 371 8.96 14.11 -6.29
CA VAL A 371 10.30 14.55 -6.72
C VAL A 371 10.16 15.88 -7.43
N LYS A 372 10.83 16.93 -6.88
CA LYS A 372 10.97 18.23 -7.52
C LYS A 372 12.31 18.32 -8.23
N PHE A 373 12.31 18.82 -9.46
CA PHE A 373 13.50 18.88 -10.33
C PHE A 373 13.42 19.97 -11.40
N THR A 374 14.57 20.30 -11.97
CA THR A 374 14.74 21.23 -13.10
C THR A 374 15.49 20.59 -14.26
#